data_dc70cd7a7e1d4a5650d08dd3ac1fa234
#
_entry.id   dc70cd7a7e1d4a5650d08dd3ac1fa234
#
_cell.length_a   1.000
_cell.length_b   1.000
_cell.length_c   1.000
_cell.angle_alpha   90.00
_cell.angle_beta   90.00
_cell.angle_gamma   90.00
#
_symmetry.space_group_name_H-M   'P 1'
#
loop_
_entity.id
_entity.type
_entity.pdbx_description
1 polymer ?
#
loop_
_entity_poly.entity_id
_entity_poly.type
_entity_poly.pdbx_seq_one_letter_code
_entity_poly.pdbx_strand_id
1 'polypeptide(L)'
;MKILVVGSVNMDIVARVDHMPVAGENVRGWDLRTIPGGKGANQAVAAARLGAETTLLGRVGDDEFGGRLRRGLADAGVRTGAIAARPGCPSGIALILIDAAGQNSIVITPGANGRLTPADVEAARPLIAEADAVVLQLEIPPETVAAAIGIAREVGTPTIVDAGPPRTPVDEAVFTATVLTPNEAEAAALLGLAPGSRGAEDLARDLLARGPGAVVLKAGTRGAIVADSKRLVRVPAFMIQPVDTTAAGDAFTAALAIEFVRGTDLAAAARTANAAGALACLKLGAQPSMPTAAEVADFLGRQTSSLSR
;
A
#
# COMPACT_ATOMS: atom_id res chain seq x y z
N MET A 1 -8.09 -13.87 -11.96
CA MET A 1 -7.25 -12.65 -11.94
C MET A 1 -6.15 -12.87 -10.91
N LYS A 2 -4.89 -12.81 -11.37
CA LYS A 2 -3.70 -13.08 -10.57
C LYS A 2 -2.99 -11.75 -10.25
N ILE A 3 -2.86 -11.43 -8.98
CA ILE A 3 -2.10 -10.25 -8.52
C ILE A 3 -0.84 -10.73 -7.81
N LEU A 4 0.32 -10.27 -8.27
CA LEU A 4 1.57 -10.44 -7.55
C LEU A 4 1.86 -9.15 -6.77
N VAL A 5 2.01 -9.27 -5.45
CA VAL A 5 2.51 -8.17 -4.63
C VAL A 5 3.98 -8.41 -4.33
N VAL A 6 4.83 -7.43 -4.59
CA VAL A 6 6.26 -7.47 -4.21
C VAL A 6 6.47 -6.41 -3.14
N GLY A 7 6.68 -6.81 -1.88
CA GLY A 7 6.67 -5.81 -0.82
C GLY A 7 6.98 -6.32 0.58
N SER A 8 6.76 -5.42 1.53
CA SER A 8 7.08 -5.57 2.94
C SER A 8 6.08 -6.44 3.70
N VAL A 9 6.59 -7.07 4.75
CA VAL A 9 5.82 -7.81 5.75
C VAL A 9 6.33 -7.40 7.13
N ASN A 10 5.51 -6.72 7.93
CA ASN A 10 5.90 -6.20 9.24
C ASN A 10 5.04 -6.75 10.37
N MET A 11 5.60 -6.78 11.57
CA MET A 11 4.84 -6.82 12.80
C MET A 11 4.81 -5.41 13.39
N ASP A 12 3.63 -4.81 13.47
CA ASP A 12 3.45 -3.52 14.11
C ASP A 12 3.30 -3.72 15.61
N ILE A 13 4.19 -3.09 16.39
CA ILE A 13 4.18 -3.08 17.85
C ILE A 13 3.62 -1.74 18.27
N VAL A 14 2.36 -1.73 18.70
CA VAL A 14 1.63 -0.51 19.08
C VAL A 14 1.61 -0.40 20.60
N ALA A 15 2.16 0.69 21.13
CA ALA A 15 2.08 1.03 22.55
C ALA A 15 1.35 2.36 22.75
N ARG A 16 0.40 2.39 23.70
CA ARG A 16 -0.23 3.63 24.14
C ARG A 16 0.51 4.18 25.35
N VAL A 17 0.82 5.47 25.30
CA VAL A 17 1.60 6.19 26.31
C VAL A 17 0.88 7.47 26.73
N ASP A 18 1.18 8.00 27.92
CA ASP A 18 0.60 9.26 28.39
C ASP A 18 1.00 10.44 27.50
N HIS A 19 2.28 10.48 27.11
CA HIS A 19 2.84 11.46 26.19
C HIS A 19 4.06 10.86 25.48
N MET A 20 4.50 11.50 24.39
CA MET A 20 5.70 11.04 23.68
C MET A 20 6.93 11.23 24.53
N PRO A 21 7.78 10.19 24.73
CA PRO A 21 9.01 10.29 25.54
C PRO A 21 10.01 11.26 24.89
N VAL A 22 10.65 12.06 25.71
CA VAL A 22 11.82 12.86 25.34
C VAL A 22 13.10 12.12 25.71
N ALA A 23 14.24 12.57 25.20
CA ALA A 23 15.54 11.92 25.45
C ALA A 23 15.82 11.79 26.96
N GLY A 24 16.08 10.55 27.41
CA GLY A 24 16.37 10.23 28.81
C GLY A 24 15.15 10.00 29.70
N GLU A 25 13.94 10.09 29.16
CA GLU A 25 12.69 9.92 29.90
C GLU A 25 12.19 8.48 29.90
N ASN A 26 11.63 8.02 31.01
CA ASN A 26 10.85 6.79 31.13
C ASN A 26 9.37 7.11 31.21
N VAL A 27 8.61 6.80 30.15
CA VAL A 27 7.16 7.02 30.11
C VAL A 27 6.42 5.71 30.36
N ARG A 28 5.34 5.74 31.12
CA ARG A 28 4.49 4.59 31.36
C ARG A 28 3.54 4.37 30.17
N GLY A 29 3.50 3.15 29.65
CA GLY A 29 2.48 2.68 28.71
C GLY A 29 1.39 1.88 29.43
N TRP A 30 0.17 1.85 28.88
CA TRP A 30 -0.97 1.09 29.45
C TRP A 30 -1.61 0.07 28.48
N ASP A 31 -1.25 0.08 27.20
CA ASP A 31 -1.71 -0.92 26.22
C ASP A 31 -0.56 -1.27 25.29
N LEU A 32 -0.39 -2.56 25.02
CA LEU A 32 0.59 -3.06 24.07
C LEU A 32 -0.06 -4.10 23.17
N ARG A 33 0.02 -3.89 21.86
CA ARG A 33 -0.53 -4.80 20.85
C ARG A 33 0.50 -5.12 19.80
N THR A 34 0.46 -6.35 19.29
CA THR A 34 1.20 -6.76 18.10
C THR A 34 0.20 -7.04 16.99
N ILE A 35 0.31 -6.28 15.89
CA ILE A 35 -0.66 -6.29 14.79
C ILE A 35 0.11 -6.61 13.50
N PRO A 36 -0.33 -7.59 12.69
CA PRO A 36 0.23 -7.81 11.36
C PRO A 36 0.06 -6.56 10.48
N GLY A 37 1.16 -6.12 9.87
CA GLY A 37 1.24 -4.93 9.04
C GLY A 37 2.25 -5.06 7.90
N GLY A 38 2.75 -3.92 7.44
CA GLY A 38 3.58 -3.79 6.25
C GLY A 38 2.73 -3.56 5.00
N LYS A 39 3.07 -2.53 4.22
CA LYS A 39 2.26 -2.13 3.04
C LYS A 39 2.07 -3.29 2.06
N GLY A 40 3.12 -4.08 1.79
CA GLY A 40 3.03 -5.25 0.91
C GLY A 40 2.03 -6.28 1.43
N ALA A 41 2.12 -6.64 2.71
CA ALA A 41 1.20 -7.57 3.34
C ALA A 41 -0.24 -7.05 3.37
N ASN A 42 -0.44 -5.76 3.69
CA ASN A 42 -1.74 -5.13 3.71
C ASN A 42 -2.41 -5.14 2.33
N GLN A 43 -1.67 -4.76 1.28
CA GLN A 43 -2.18 -4.74 -0.09
C GLN A 43 -2.46 -6.17 -0.61
N ALA A 44 -1.65 -7.15 -0.22
CA ALA A 44 -1.90 -8.55 -0.57
C ALA A 44 -3.18 -9.08 0.09
N VAL A 45 -3.40 -8.80 1.38
CA VAL A 45 -4.64 -9.17 2.09
C VAL A 45 -5.85 -8.45 1.47
N ALA A 46 -5.73 -7.15 1.18
CA ALA A 46 -6.80 -6.41 0.52
C ALA A 46 -7.16 -7.01 -0.84
N ALA A 47 -6.16 -7.31 -1.69
CA ALA A 47 -6.40 -7.91 -3.00
C ALA A 47 -7.06 -9.29 -2.89
N ALA A 48 -6.62 -10.15 -1.96
CA ALA A 48 -7.23 -11.46 -1.73
C ALA A 48 -8.69 -11.34 -1.28
N ARG A 49 -9.00 -10.45 -0.32
CA ARG A 49 -10.38 -10.21 0.14
C ARG A 49 -11.29 -9.61 -0.93
N LEU A 50 -10.71 -8.88 -1.86
CA LEU A 50 -11.41 -8.35 -3.05
C LEU A 50 -11.57 -9.39 -4.17
N GLY A 51 -11.13 -10.64 -3.94
CA GLY A 51 -11.37 -11.78 -4.80
C GLY A 51 -10.28 -12.07 -5.84
N ALA A 52 -9.09 -11.47 -5.72
CA ALA A 52 -7.96 -11.81 -6.56
C ALA A 52 -7.22 -13.05 -6.03
N GLU A 53 -6.69 -13.86 -6.94
CA GLU A 53 -5.67 -14.87 -6.63
C GLU A 53 -4.36 -14.14 -6.38
N THR A 54 -4.02 -13.95 -5.09
CA THR A 54 -2.92 -13.07 -4.69
C THR A 54 -1.72 -13.87 -4.19
N THR A 55 -0.56 -13.56 -4.75
CA THR A 55 0.75 -14.07 -4.27
C THR A 55 1.56 -12.90 -3.71
N LEU A 56 2.22 -13.11 -2.57
CA LEU A 56 3.15 -12.13 -2.01
C LEU A 56 4.60 -12.63 -2.14
N LEU A 57 5.42 -11.88 -2.86
CA LEU A 57 6.87 -12.01 -2.87
C LEU A 57 7.44 -11.08 -1.81
N GLY A 58 8.10 -11.63 -0.80
CA GLY A 58 8.64 -10.86 0.31
C GLY A 58 9.59 -11.69 1.18
N ARG A 59 10.03 -11.09 2.29
CA ARG A 59 10.87 -11.76 3.26
C ARG A 59 10.37 -11.52 4.68
N VAL A 60 10.52 -12.55 5.52
CA VAL A 60 10.32 -12.48 6.98
C VAL A 60 11.57 -13.02 7.67
N GLY A 61 11.71 -12.76 8.97
CA GLY A 61 12.73 -13.38 9.79
C GLY A 61 12.42 -14.86 10.08
N ASP A 62 13.42 -15.60 10.58
CA ASP A 62 13.24 -16.93 11.15
C ASP A 62 12.89 -16.85 12.65
N ASP A 63 12.10 -15.87 13.02
CA ASP A 63 11.61 -15.57 14.35
C ASP A 63 10.12 -15.91 14.52
N GLU A 64 9.60 -15.75 15.73
CA GLU A 64 8.20 -15.99 16.04
C GLU A 64 7.26 -15.09 15.21
N PHE A 65 7.64 -13.85 14.97
CA PHE A 65 6.85 -12.93 14.14
C PHE A 65 6.78 -13.40 12.70
N GLY A 66 7.87 -13.88 12.11
CA GLY A 66 7.88 -14.42 10.75
C GLY A 66 6.92 -15.58 10.58
N GLY A 67 6.90 -16.50 11.55
CA GLY A 67 5.95 -17.60 11.57
C GLY A 67 4.49 -17.15 11.68
N ARG A 68 4.18 -16.19 12.56
CA ARG A 68 2.83 -15.61 12.72
C ARG A 68 2.37 -14.87 11.48
N LEU A 69 3.23 -14.03 10.90
CA LEU A 69 2.94 -13.23 9.71
C LEU A 69 2.60 -14.11 8.51
N ARG A 70 3.42 -15.15 8.26
CA ARG A 70 3.14 -16.09 7.15
C ARG A 70 1.82 -16.84 7.33
N ARG A 71 1.51 -17.31 8.55
CA ARG A 71 0.23 -17.97 8.83
C ARG A 71 -0.94 -17.01 8.63
N GLY A 72 -0.89 -15.81 9.22
CA GLY A 72 -1.97 -14.82 9.08
C GLY A 72 -2.25 -14.45 7.62
N LEU A 73 -1.21 -14.32 6.79
CA LEU A 73 -1.36 -14.09 5.34
C LEU A 73 -2.02 -15.28 4.63
N ALA A 74 -1.62 -16.51 4.95
CA ALA A 74 -2.23 -17.71 4.38
C ALA A 74 -3.71 -17.83 4.79
N ASP A 75 -4.04 -17.58 6.06
CA ASP A 75 -5.41 -17.57 6.58
C ASP A 75 -6.28 -16.49 5.91
N ALA A 76 -5.68 -15.39 5.49
CA ALA A 76 -6.33 -14.33 4.71
C ALA A 76 -6.46 -14.64 3.21
N GLY A 77 -6.03 -15.82 2.75
CA GLY A 77 -6.13 -16.27 1.36
C GLY A 77 -4.96 -15.85 0.46
N VAL A 78 -3.86 -15.32 1.03
CA VAL A 78 -2.65 -14.96 0.28
C VAL A 78 -1.76 -16.19 0.08
N ARG A 79 -1.28 -16.42 -1.13
CA ARG A 79 -0.28 -17.44 -1.43
C ARG A 79 1.09 -17.00 -0.89
N THR A 80 1.61 -17.71 0.11
CA THR A 80 2.83 -17.38 0.86
C THR A 80 4.07 -18.16 0.41
N GLY A 81 3.98 -18.95 -0.64
CA GLY A 81 5.10 -19.79 -1.14
C GLY A 81 6.31 -18.99 -1.60
N ALA A 82 6.13 -17.71 -1.97
CA ALA A 82 7.20 -16.79 -2.35
C ALA A 82 7.69 -15.91 -1.18
N ILE A 83 7.21 -16.13 0.05
CA ILE A 83 7.73 -15.46 1.26
C ILE A 83 8.84 -16.33 1.85
N ALA A 84 10.08 -15.92 1.66
CA ALA A 84 11.23 -16.62 2.22
C ALA A 84 11.55 -16.16 3.66
N ALA A 85 11.82 -17.11 4.56
CA ALA A 85 12.41 -16.80 5.84
C ALA A 85 13.91 -16.53 5.68
N ARG A 86 14.44 -15.50 6.36
CA ARG A 86 15.86 -15.16 6.34
C ARG A 86 16.52 -15.56 7.65
N PRO A 87 17.36 -16.61 7.65
CA PRO A 87 18.09 -17.04 8.84
C PRO A 87 18.94 -15.91 9.45
N GLY A 88 18.92 -15.81 10.78
CA GLY A 88 19.72 -14.84 11.53
C GLY A 88 19.33 -13.37 11.29
N CYS A 89 18.13 -13.11 10.79
CA CYS A 89 17.60 -11.77 10.57
C CYS A 89 16.21 -11.67 11.21
N PRO A 90 15.91 -10.62 11.98
CA PRO A 90 14.57 -10.42 12.53
C PRO A 90 13.57 -10.03 11.42
N SER A 91 12.29 -10.33 11.65
CA SER A 91 11.20 -9.80 10.83
C SER A 91 11.17 -8.27 10.86
N GLY A 92 10.60 -7.65 9.84
CA GLY A 92 10.34 -6.20 9.84
C GLY A 92 9.39 -5.80 10.96
N ILE A 93 9.68 -4.66 11.62
CA ILE A 93 8.89 -4.13 12.73
C ILE A 93 8.58 -2.66 12.48
N ALA A 94 7.35 -2.25 12.76
CA ALA A 94 7.01 -0.86 13.02
C ALA A 94 6.71 -0.69 14.51
N LEU A 95 7.53 0.08 15.22
CA LEU A 95 7.24 0.49 16.59
C LEU A 95 6.42 1.77 16.54
N ILE A 96 5.18 1.71 17.05
CA ILE A 96 4.21 2.78 17.00
C ILE A 96 3.86 3.19 18.41
N LEU A 97 4.19 4.43 18.78
CA LEU A 97 3.74 5.03 20.02
C LEU A 97 2.52 5.91 19.72
N ILE A 98 1.49 5.81 20.53
CA ILE A 98 0.28 6.66 20.43
C ILE A 98 0.07 7.33 21.78
N ASP A 99 0.08 8.66 21.81
CA ASP A 99 -0.14 9.43 23.02
C ASP A 99 -1.62 9.60 23.38
N ALA A 100 -1.89 10.22 24.53
CA ALA A 100 -3.25 10.49 25.01
C ALA A 100 -4.04 11.43 24.08
N ALA A 101 -3.38 12.26 23.26
CA ALA A 101 -4.00 13.12 22.26
C ALA A 101 -4.28 12.40 20.94
N GLY A 102 -3.88 11.12 20.83
CA GLY A 102 -4.01 10.31 19.60
C GLY A 102 -2.96 10.61 18.55
N GLN A 103 -1.91 11.37 18.87
CA GLN A 103 -0.77 11.56 17.97
C GLN A 103 0.10 10.32 17.96
N ASN A 104 0.70 10.01 16.82
CA ASN A 104 1.58 8.86 16.69
C ASN A 104 3.01 9.25 16.34
N SER A 105 3.96 8.41 16.77
CA SER A 105 5.34 8.40 16.31
C SER A 105 5.70 6.99 15.91
N ILE A 106 6.31 6.85 14.74
CA ILE A 106 6.57 5.54 14.14
C ILE A 106 8.06 5.39 13.84
N VAL A 107 8.64 4.29 14.31
CA VAL A 107 10.00 3.86 13.96
C VAL A 107 9.90 2.56 13.19
N ILE A 108 10.40 2.55 11.95
CA ILE A 108 10.40 1.36 11.10
C ILE A 108 11.80 0.74 11.11
N THR A 109 11.88 -0.53 11.48
CA THR A 109 13.07 -1.37 11.34
C THR A 109 12.81 -2.37 10.23
N PRO A 110 13.48 -2.27 9.08
CA PRO A 110 13.18 -3.10 7.91
C PRO A 110 13.37 -4.60 8.15
N GLY A 111 14.34 -5.00 8.98
CA GLY A 111 14.64 -6.41 9.24
C GLY A 111 14.81 -7.19 7.92
N ALA A 112 14.11 -8.31 7.81
CA ALA A 112 14.16 -9.16 6.62
C ALA A 112 13.65 -8.50 5.34
N ASN A 113 12.75 -7.50 5.42
CA ASN A 113 12.33 -6.74 4.23
C ASN A 113 13.52 -6.05 3.55
N GLY A 114 14.47 -5.52 4.34
CA GLY A 114 15.70 -4.92 3.83
C GLY A 114 16.69 -5.92 3.20
N ARG A 115 16.37 -7.20 3.21
CA ARG A 115 17.16 -8.29 2.63
C ARG A 115 16.53 -8.92 1.40
N LEU A 116 15.39 -8.40 0.94
CA LEU A 116 14.84 -8.77 -0.37
C LEU A 116 15.71 -8.16 -1.45
N THR A 117 16.20 -9.01 -2.36
CA THR A 117 17.22 -8.61 -3.35
C THR A 117 16.70 -8.66 -4.78
N PRO A 118 17.36 -7.98 -5.75
CA PRO A 118 17.07 -8.15 -7.16
C PRO A 118 17.15 -9.61 -7.64
N ALA A 119 18.03 -10.42 -7.07
CA ALA A 119 18.13 -11.85 -7.40
C ALA A 119 16.89 -12.64 -6.96
N ASP A 120 16.24 -12.26 -5.87
CA ASP A 120 14.97 -12.88 -5.46
C ASP A 120 13.84 -12.55 -6.43
N VAL A 121 13.82 -11.33 -6.93
CA VAL A 121 12.86 -10.88 -7.95
C VAL A 121 13.12 -11.59 -9.28
N GLU A 122 14.36 -11.73 -9.69
CA GLU A 122 14.72 -12.49 -10.90
C GLU A 122 14.31 -13.96 -10.79
N ALA A 123 14.51 -14.59 -9.63
CA ALA A 123 14.04 -15.96 -9.39
C ALA A 123 12.49 -16.07 -9.45
N ALA A 124 11.79 -14.98 -9.16
CA ALA A 124 10.33 -14.87 -9.25
C ALA A 124 9.82 -14.39 -10.64
N ARG A 125 10.68 -14.24 -11.65
CA ARG A 125 10.31 -13.85 -13.02
C ARG A 125 9.10 -14.65 -13.57
N PRO A 126 8.98 -15.97 -13.37
CA PRO A 126 7.80 -16.70 -13.81
C PRO A 126 6.51 -16.21 -13.15
N LEU A 127 6.55 -15.86 -11.86
CA LEU A 127 5.39 -15.32 -11.14
C LEU A 127 4.99 -13.94 -11.67
N ILE A 128 5.98 -13.10 -12.02
CA ILE A 128 5.76 -11.78 -12.63
C ILE A 128 5.10 -11.95 -14.00
N ALA A 129 5.61 -12.87 -14.83
CA ALA A 129 5.08 -13.12 -16.17
C ALA A 129 3.66 -13.72 -16.17
N GLU A 130 3.30 -14.49 -15.14
CA GLU A 130 1.97 -15.08 -15.00
C GLU A 130 0.95 -14.14 -14.35
N ALA A 131 1.38 -13.05 -13.73
CA ALA A 131 0.50 -12.10 -13.06
C ALA A 131 -0.21 -11.20 -14.07
N ASP A 132 -1.47 -10.88 -13.80
CA ASP A 132 -2.22 -9.86 -14.55
C ASP A 132 -1.76 -8.43 -14.16
N ALA A 133 -1.19 -8.26 -12.96
CA ALA A 133 -0.50 -7.04 -12.53
C ALA A 133 0.46 -7.32 -11.36
N VAL A 134 1.51 -6.49 -11.26
CA VAL A 134 2.43 -6.42 -10.12
C VAL A 134 2.13 -5.17 -9.30
N VAL A 135 1.94 -5.33 -8.00
CA VAL A 135 1.72 -4.23 -7.05
C VAL A 135 2.97 -4.07 -6.19
N LEU A 136 3.47 -2.84 -6.08
CA LEU A 136 4.72 -2.50 -5.39
C LEU A 136 4.52 -1.34 -4.41
N GLN A 137 5.38 -1.29 -3.39
CA GLN A 137 5.50 -0.16 -2.45
C GLN A 137 6.98 0.13 -2.21
N LEU A 138 7.31 1.19 -1.45
CA LEU A 138 8.70 1.61 -1.25
C LEU A 138 9.26 1.21 0.13
N GLU A 139 8.77 0.13 0.73
CA GLU A 139 9.26 -0.40 2.03
C GLU A 139 10.30 -1.52 1.90
N ILE A 140 10.72 -1.86 0.69
CA ILE A 140 11.78 -2.81 0.36
C ILE A 140 12.96 -2.06 -0.30
N PRO A 141 14.15 -2.66 -0.49
CA PRO A 141 15.29 -1.96 -1.10
C PRO A 141 14.97 -1.35 -2.47
N PRO A 142 15.39 -0.10 -2.76
CA PRO A 142 15.10 0.57 -4.02
C PRO A 142 15.53 -0.22 -5.25
N GLU A 143 16.70 -0.84 -5.20
CA GLU A 143 17.23 -1.69 -6.27
C GLU A 143 16.35 -2.91 -6.54
N THR A 144 15.63 -3.39 -5.52
CA THR A 144 14.69 -4.51 -5.65
C THR A 144 13.38 -4.04 -6.29
N VAL A 145 12.89 -2.85 -5.92
CA VAL A 145 11.74 -2.21 -6.57
C VAL A 145 12.04 -1.98 -8.05
N ALA A 146 13.20 -1.40 -8.36
CA ALA A 146 13.65 -1.14 -9.72
C ALA A 146 13.74 -2.42 -10.55
N ALA A 147 14.31 -3.51 -9.98
CA ALA A 147 14.37 -4.81 -10.64
C ALA A 147 12.97 -5.36 -10.94
N ALA A 148 12.03 -5.27 -9.98
CA ALA A 148 10.67 -5.76 -10.19
C ALA A 148 9.94 -4.99 -11.31
N ILE A 149 10.06 -3.67 -11.35
CA ILE A 149 9.49 -2.82 -12.41
C ILE A 149 10.14 -3.16 -13.75
N GLY A 150 11.48 -3.32 -13.78
CA GLY A 150 12.23 -3.65 -14.98
C GLY A 150 11.80 -5.00 -15.58
N ILE A 151 11.74 -6.05 -14.75
CA ILE A 151 11.31 -7.39 -15.18
C ILE A 151 9.86 -7.37 -15.65
N ALA A 152 8.96 -6.72 -14.90
CA ALA A 152 7.56 -6.62 -15.29
C ALA A 152 7.40 -5.95 -16.66
N ARG A 153 8.17 -4.89 -16.95
CA ARG A 153 8.18 -4.22 -18.25
C ARG A 153 8.71 -5.13 -19.35
N GLU A 154 9.77 -5.91 -19.11
CA GLU A 154 10.34 -6.86 -20.08
C GLU A 154 9.34 -7.95 -20.47
N VAL A 155 8.55 -8.45 -19.52
CA VAL A 155 7.56 -9.51 -19.76
C VAL A 155 6.17 -8.97 -20.11
N GLY A 156 5.98 -7.64 -20.13
CA GLY A 156 4.72 -7.00 -20.50
C GLY A 156 3.66 -6.98 -19.39
N THR A 157 4.02 -7.24 -18.13
CA THR A 157 3.10 -7.21 -16.99
C THR A 157 2.98 -5.79 -16.45
N PRO A 158 1.77 -5.21 -16.32
CA PRO A 158 1.58 -3.88 -15.79
C PRO A 158 1.97 -3.78 -14.30
N THR A 159 2.51 -2.60 -13.92
CA THR A 159 2.92 -2.30 -12.54
C THR A 159 2.07 -1.20 -11.94
N ILE A 160 1.56 -1.42 -10.72
CA ILE A 160 0.91 -0.41 -9.91
C ILE A 160 1.82 -0.14 -8.70
N VAL A 161 2.37 1.08 -8.63
CA VAL A 161 3.34 1.45 -7.59
C VAL A 161 2.69 2.42 -6.60
N ASP A 162 2.49 1.97 -5.36
CA ASP A 162 2.19 2.83 -4.22
C ASP A 162 3.49 3.52 -3.77
N ALA A 163 3.57 4.83 -3.91
CA ALA A 163 4.79 5.59 -3.69
C ALA A 163 5.16 5.83 -2.22
N GLY A 164 4.59 5.06 -1.33
CA GLY A 164 4.83 5.19 0.11
C GLY A 164 5.68 4.06 0.72
N PRO A 165 6.48 4.40 1.76
CA PRO A 165 6.94 5.73 2.10
C PRO A 165 7.97 6.26 1.08
N PRO A 166 7.96 7.55 0.75
CA PRO A 166 8.91 8.10 -0.21
C PRO A 166 10.32 8.07 0.36
N ARG A 167 11.30 7.82 -0.49
CA ARG A 167 12.73 7.85 -0.14
C ARG A 167 13.44 8.96 -0.91
N THR A 168 14.47 9.53 -0.34
CA THR A 168 15.31 10.52 -1.01
C THR A 168 16.75 10.01 -1.01
N PRO A 169 17.42 9.90 -2.17
CA PRO A 169 16.88 10.14 -3.52
C PRO A 169 15.86 9.08 -3.94
N VAL A 170 14.97 9.47 -4.86
CA VAL A 170 13.98 8.59 -5.48
C VAL A 170 14.66 7.82 -6.61
N ASP A 171 14.40 6.51 -6.71
CA ASP A 171 14.84 5.73 -7.86
C ASP A 171 13.98 6.08 -9.10
N GLU A 172 14.62 6.44 -10.20
CA GLU A 172 13.95 6.83 -11.44
C GLU A 172 13.08 5.71 -12.04
N ALA A 173 13.35 4.45 -11.71
CA ALA A 173 12.52 3.32 -12.14
C ALA A 173 11.06 3.46 -11.68
N VAL A 174 10.80 4.11 -10.54
CA VAL A 174 9.44 4.37 -10.04
C VAL A 174 8.59 5.14 -11.04
N PHE A 175 9.21 6.06 -11.81
CA PHE A 175 8.52 6.85 -12.83
C PHE A 175 8.28 6.08 -14.14
N THR A 176 8.70 4.83 -14.24
CA THR A 176 8.38 3.95 -15.38
C THR A 176 7.21 3.01 -15.10
N ALA A 177 6.54 3.17 -13.96
CA ALA A 177 5.36 2.40 -13.58
C ALA A 177 4.20 2.59 -14.57
N THR A 178 3.38 1.56 -14.74
CA THR A 178 2.13 1.68 -15.52
C THR A 178 1.15 2.63 -14.84
N VAL A 179 1.00 2.49 -13.50
CA VAL A 179 0.22 3.43 -12.67
C VAL A 179 1.02 3.75 -11.42
N LEU A 180 1.20 5.04 -11.14
CA LEU A 180 1.79 5.55 -9.90
C LEU A 180 0.67 6.06 -8.98
N THR A 181 0.62 5.59 -7.73
CA THR A 181 -0.46 5.96 -6.80
C THR A 181 0.08 6.53 -5.48
N PRO A 182 0.59 7.78 -5.47
CA PRO A 182 1.01 8.47 -4.27
C PRO A 182 -0.17 9.10 -3.50
N ASN A 183 0.06 9.47 -2.23
CA ASN A 183 -0.69 10.55 -1.59
C ASN A 183 -0.01 11.89 -1.86
N GLU A 184 -0.58 13.00 -1.38
CA GLU A 184 -0.05 14.35 -1.63
C GLU A 184 1.35 14.56 -1.05
N ALA A 185 1.61 14.05 0.16
CA ALA A 185 2.91 14.16 0.80
C ALA A 185 3.97 13.32 0.06
N GLU A 186 3.59 12.11 -0.35
CA GLU A 186 4.42 11.21 -1.17
C GLU A 186 4.71 11.85 -2.54
N ALA A 187 3.69 12.43 -3.19
CA ALA A 187 3.85 13.12 -4.47
C ALA A 187 4.81 14.30 -4.38
N ALA A 188 4.66 15.14 -3.35
CA ALA A 188 5.56 16.26 -3.11
C ALA A 188 7.01 15.77 -2.90
N ALA A 189 7.21 14.74 -2.08
CA ALA A 189 8.52 14.17 -1.82
C ALA A 189 9.17 13.57 -3.07
N LEU A 190 8.41 12.86 -3.92
CA LEU A 190 8.88 12.33 -5.21
C LEU A 190 9.36 13.44 -6.16
N LEU A 191 8.77 14.62 -6.05
CA LEU A 191 9.12 15.80 -6.86
C LEU A 191 10.20 16.68 -6.19
N GLY A 192 10.69 16.33 -4.99
CA GLY A 192 11.63 17.14 -4.24
C GLY A 192 11.03 18.44 -3.70
N LEU A 193 9.71 18.48 -3.49
CA LEU A 193 8.96 19.64 -3.04
C LEU A 193 8.61 19.54 -1.55
N ALA A 194 8.43 20.69 -0.90
CA ALA A 194 7.91 20.71 0.47
C ALA A 194 6.44 20.25 0.51
N PRO A 195 6.02 19.51 1.56
CA PRO A 195 4.62 19.15 1.73
C PRO A 195 3.70 20.38 1.71
N GLY A 196 2.57 20.28 0.99
CA GLY A 196 1.58 21.36 0.88
C GLY A 196 1.97 22.53 -0.01
N SER A 197 3.14 22.51 -0.65
CA SER A 197 3.60 23.60 -1.55
C SER A 197 2.85 23.67 -2.86
N ARG A 198 2.17 22.60 -3.28
CA ARG A 198 1.38 22.53 -4.52
C ARG A 198 0.05 21.82 -4.32
N GLY A 199 -0.92 22.13 -5.17
CA GLY A 199 -2.22 21.46 -5.22
C GLY A 199 -2.11 20.04 -5.78
N ALA A 200 -3.07 19.18 -5.44
CA ALA A 200 -3.07 17.78 -5.84
C ALA A 200 -3.07 17.59 -7.37
N GLU A 201 -3.79 18.43 -8.11
CA GLU A 201 -3.82 18.40 -9.56
C GLU A 201 -2.48 18.71 -10.20
N ASP A 202 -1.78 19.72 -9.66
CA ASP A 202 -0.47 20.11 -10.17
C ASP A 202 0.57 19.04 -9.84
N LEU A 203 0.52 18.47 -8.63
CA LEU A 203 1.36 17.33 -8.26
C LEU A 203 1.13 16.14 -9.20
N ALA A 204 -0.14 15.82 -9.53
CA ALA A 204 -0.46 14.73 -10.44
C ALA A 204 0.06 14.99 -11.87
N ARG A 205 -0.05 16.23 -12.39
CA ARG A 205 0.52 16.61 -13.70
C ARG A 205 2.04 16.53 -13.71
N ASP A 206 2.69 17.06 -12.69
CA ASP A 206 4.14 17.09 -12.58
C ASP A 206 4.71 15.66 -12.50
N LEU A 207 4.06 14.78 -11.75
CA LEU A 207 4.43 13.36 -11.68
C LEU A 207 4.20 12.65 -13.02
N LEU A 208 3.08 12.90 -13.69
CA LEU A 208 2.82 12.32 -15.01
C LEU A 208 3.88 12.73 -16.02
N ALA A 209 4.35 13.96 -15.97
CA ALA A 209 5.42 14.47 -16.82
C ALA A 209 6.79 13.79 -16.57
N ARG A 210 6.96 13.09 -15.41
CA ARG A 210 8.17 12.30 -15.10
C ARG A 210 8.19 10.96 -15.82
N GLY A 211 7.04 10.45 -16.34
CA GLY A 211 7.06 9.28 -17.21
C GLY A 211 6.09 8.14 -16.92
N PRO A 212 5.40 8.02 -15.76
CA PRO A 212 4.46 6.93 -15.55
C PRO A 212 3.32 6.98 -16.57
N GLY A 213 2.75 5.80 -16.88
CA GLY A 213 1.62 5.73 -17.83
C GLY A 213 0.38 6.47 -17.34
N ALA A 214 0.15 6.48 -16.03
CA ALA A 214 -0.89 7.25 -15.36
C ALA A 214 -0.50 7.56 -13.91
N VAL A 215 -1.11 8.59 -13.33
CA VAL A 215 -1.04 8.91 -11.90
C VAL A 215 -2.44 8.89 -11.30
N VAL A 216 -2.61 8.15 -10.20
CA VAL A 216 -3.84 8.15 -9.40
C VAL A 216 -3.48 8.63 -7.99
N LEU A 217 -3.53 9.94 -7.78
CA LEU A 217 -3.11 10.58 -6.53
C LEU A 217 -4.23 10.52 -5.49
N LYS A 218 -3.92 9.99 -4.33
CA LYS A 218 -4.82 9.89 -3.16
C LYS A 218 -4.86 11.25 -2.43
N ALA A 219 -6.02 11.92 -2.42
CA ALA A 219 -6.20 13.25 -1.81
C ALA A 219 -7.04 13.20 -0.51
N GLY A 220 -7.05 12.08 0.20
CA GLY A 220 -7.75 11.89 1.47
C GLY A 220 -9.25 12.15 1.37
N THR A 221 -9.78 13.05 2.19
CA THR A 221 -11.20 13.41 2.21
C THR A 221 -11.69 14.10 0.93
N ARG A 222 -10.78 14.50 0.03
CA ARG A 222 -11.12 15.08 -1.29
C ARG A 222 -11.21 14.00 -2.39
N GLY A 223 -10.89 12.75 -2.08
CA GLY A 223 -10.95 11.61 -2.99
C GLY A 223 -9.64 11.35 -3.72
N ALA A 224 -9.67 11.27 -5.04
CA ALA A 224 -8.50 11.00 -5.87
C ALA A 224 -8.43 11.91 -7.09
N ILE A 225 -7.20 12.16 -7.57
CA ILE A 225 -6.94 12.81 -8.85
C ILE A 225 -6.38 11.75 -9.79
N VAL A 226 -7.04 11.55 -10.91
CA VAL A 226 -6.59 10.67 -12.00
C VAL A 226 -6.02 11.54 -13.11
N ALA A 227 -4.77 11.33 -13.46
CA ALA A 227 -4.09 11.99 -14.56
C ALA A 227 -3.49 10.92 -15.51
N ASP A 228 -3.84 11.00 -16.77
CA ASP A 228 -3.27 10.20 -17.86
C ASP A 228 -2.97 11.09 -19.08
N SER A 229 -2.49 10.51 -20.17
CA SER A 229 -2.15 11.25 -21.41
C SER A 229 -3.33 12.00 -22.04
N LYS A 230 -4.57 11.69 -21.65
CA LYS A 230 -5.80 12.23 -22.28
C LYS A 230 -6.50 13.26 -21.41
N ARG A 231 -6.40 13.13 -20.06
CA ARG A 231 -7.23 13.91 -19.14
C ARG A 231 -6.66 13.98 -17.73
N LEU A 232 -7.20 14.93 -16.98
CA LEU A 232 -7.08 15.03 -15.54
C LEU A 232 -8.49 15.13 -14.95
N VAL A 233 -8.83 14.19 -14.04
CA VAL A 233 -10.18 14.07 -13.49
C VAL A 233 -10.11 13.99 -11.97
N ARG A 234 -10.98 14.73 -11.29
CA ARG A 234 -11.26 14.53 -9.85
C ARG A 234 -12.30 13.43 -9.66
N VAL A 235 -11.99 12.49 -8.76
CA VAL A 235 -12.91 11.46 -8.31
C VAL A 235 -13.24 11.71 -6.84
N PRO A 236 -14.46 12.14 -6.49
CA PRO A 236 -14.81 12.50 -5.12
C PRO A 236 -14.63 11.35 -4.13
N ALA A 237 -14.30 11.69 -2.88
CA ALA A 237 -14.34 10.75 -1.77
C ALA A 237 -15.79 10.42 -1.37
N PHE A 238 -15.95 9.36 -0.60
CA PHE A 238 -17.18 9.07 0.10
C PHE A 238 -17.13 9.69 1.50
N MET A 239 -18.22 10.35 1.90
CA MET A 239 -18.34 10.93 3.24
C MET A 239 -18.57 9.83 4.26
N ILE A 240 -17.66 9.69 5.20
CA ILE A 240 -17.69 8.71 6.28
C ILE A 240 -17.25 9.36 7.60
N GLN A 241 -17.55 8.70 8.71
CA GLN A 241 -16.94 9.01 10.01
C GLN A 241 -15.87 7.94 10.28
N PRO A 242 -14.58 8.25 10.14
CA PRO A 242 -13.52 7.26 10.27
C PRO A 242 -13.34 6.83 11.74
N VAL A 243 -13.10 5.54 11.93
CA VAL A 243 -12.66 4.93 13.18
C VAL A 243 -11.14 4.90 13.25
N ASP A 244 -10.51 4.48 12.13
CA ASP A 244 -9.06 4.35 11.97
C ASP A 244 -8.70 4.48 10.50
N THR A 245 -7.77 5.36 10.15
CA THR A 245 -7.34 5.57 8.75
C THR A 245 -6.16 4.69 8.34
N THR A 246 -5.68 3.83 9.23
CA THR A 246 -4.57 2.92 8.96
C THR A 246 -4.91 2.01 7.77
N ALA A 247 -3.96 1.88 6.85
CA ALA A 247 -4.05 1.04 5.65
C ALA A 247 -5.19 1.36 4.66
N ALA A 248 -5.87 2.52 4.79
CA ALA A 248 -6.85 2.97 3.79
C ALA A 248 -6.22 3.12 2.40
N GLY A 249 -4.98 3.62 2.33
CA GLY A 249 -4.19 3.70 1.09
C GLY A 249 -3.85 2.33 0.51
N ASP A 250 -3.64 1.32 1.36
CA ASP A 250 -3.36 -0.06 0.92
C ASP A 250 -4.61 -0.71 0.32
N ALA A 251 -5.78 -0.53 0.96
CA ALA A 251 -7.07 -0.97 0.43
C ALA A 251 -7.40 -0.28 -0.91
N PHE A 252 -7.13 1.04 -1.00
CA PHE A 252 -7.27 1.81 -2.24
C PHE A 252 -6.41 1.23 -3.35
N THR A 253 -5.10 1.03 -3.10
CA THR A 253 -4.14 0.55 -4.11
C THR A 253 -4.51 -0.85 -4.61
N ALA A 254 -4.91 -1.75 -3.72
CA ALA A 254 -5.35 -3.10 -4.10
C ALA A 254 -6.61 -3.07 -4.97
N ALA A 255 -7.63 -2.29 -4.60
CA ALA A 255 -8.85 -2.14 -5.38
C ALA A 255 -8.58 -1.49 -6.75
N LEU A 256 -7.71 -0.46 -6.80
CA LEU A 256 -7.29 0.16 -8.05
C LEU A 256 -6.62 -0.86 -8.98
N ALA A 257 -5.72 -1.69 -8.46
CA ALA A 257 -5.03 -2.72 -9.24
C ALA A 257 -6.01 -3.74 -9.83
N ILE A 258 -6.98 -4.19 -9.05
CA ILE A 258 -8.02 -5.12 -9.49
C ILE A 258 -8.87 -4.52 -10.61
N GLU A 259 -9.35 -3.29 -10.43
CA GLU A 259 -10.17 -2.62 -11.42
C GLU A 259 -9.38 -2.29 -12.70
N PHE A 260 -8.09 -1.95 -12.56
CA PHE A 260 -7.19 -1.76 -13.69
C PHE A 260 -7.07 -3.03 -14.54
N VAL A 261 -6.84 -4.18 -13.91
CA VAL A 261 -6.77 -5.49 -14.58
C VAL A 261 -8.08 -5.87 -15.26
N ARG A 262 -9.22 -5.47 -14.70
CA ARG A 262 -10.55 -5.66 -15.33
C ARG A 262 -10.77 -4.81 -16.56
N GLY A 263 -9.86 -3.89 -16.87
CA GLY A 263 -10.01 -2.95 -17.97
C GLY A 263 -11.01 -1.82 -17.67
N THR A 264 -11.33 -1.61 -16.40
CA THR A 264 -12.20 -0.50 -15.97
C THR A 264 -11.51 0.83 -16.24
N ASP A 265 -12.26 1.81 -16.71
CA ASP A 265 -11.78 3.19 -16.85
C ASP A 265 -11.15 3.69 -15.56
N LEU A 266 -9.97 4.36 -15.63
CA LEU A 266 -9.21 4.74 -14.44
C LEU A 266 -9.98 5.62 -13.46
N ALA A 267 -10.90 6.48 -13.92
CA ALA A 267 -11.71 7.29 -13.01
C ALA A 267 -12.75 6.42 -12.28
N ALA A 268 -13.34 5.45 -12.99
CA ALA A 268 -14.25 4.49 -12.40
C ALA A 268 -13.49 3.54 -11.44
N ALA A 269 -12.28 3.10 -11.81
CA ALA A 269 -11.40 2.31 -10.96
C ALA A 269 -11.03 3.07 -9.66
N ALA A 270 -10.69 4.36 -9.77
CA ALA A 270 -10.41 5.22 -8.62
C ALA A 270 -11.65 5.43 -7.73
N ARG A 271 -12.87 5.43 -8.28
CA ARG A 271 -14.10 5.47 -7.49
C ARG A 271 -14.26 4.20 -6.65
N THR A 272 -14.04 3.02 -7.23
CA THR A 272 -14.06 1.74 -6.50
C THR A 272 -12.94 1.71 -5.45
N ALA A 273 -11.77 2.21 -5.78
CA ALA A 273 -10.64 2.33 -4.86
C ALA A 273 -10.95 3.27 -3.67
N ASN A 274 -11.60 4.43 -3.92
CA ASN A 274 -12.08 5.32 -2.86
C ASN A 274 -13.08 4.61 -1.93
N ALA A 275 -13.98 3.77 -2.46
CA ALA A 275 -14.92 3.00 -1.65
C ALA A 275 -14.21 1.97 -0.77
N ALA A 276 -13.21 1.26 -1.30
CA ALA A 276 -12.41 0.31 -0.53
C ALA A 276 -11.62 1.00 0.58
N GLY A 277 -10.98 2.15 0.28
CA GLY A 277 -10.29 2.96 1.27
C GLY A 277 -11.23 3.51 2.35
N ALA A 278 -12.41 3.98 1.97
CA ALA A 278 -13.42 4.46 2.90
C ALA A 278 -13.92 3.34 3.85
N LEU A 279 -14.19 2.15 3.31
CA LEU A 279 -14.61 0.99 4.12
C LEU A 279 -13.51 0.54 5.10
N ALA A 280 -12.25 0.56 4.68
CA ALA A 280 -11.13 0.28 5.57
C ALA A 280 -11.08 1.26 6.76
N CYS A 281 -11.41 2.53 6.54
CA CYS A 281 -11.46 3.53 7.62
C CYS A 281 -12.59 3.30 8.66
N LEU A 282 -13.57 2.44 8.39
CA LEU A 282 -14.70 2.19 9.31
C LEU A 282 -14.39 1.12 10.37
N LYS A 283 -13.23 0.48 10.32
CA LYS A 283 -12.82 -0.59 11.22
C LYS A 283 -11.43 -0.29 11.78
N LEU A 284 -11.16 -0.79 12.98
CA LEU A 284 -9.85 -0.65 13.63
C LEU A 284 -8.81 -1.61 13.02
N GLY A 285 -7.59 -1.12 12.82
CA GLY A 285 -6.42 -1.88 12.41
C GLY A 285 -6.24 -1.99 10.89
N ALA A 286 -5.08 -2.47 10.45
CA ALA A 286 -4.70 -2.57 9.05
C ALA A 286 -5.39 -3.75 8.34
N GLN A 287 -4.83 -4.96 8.45
CA GLN A 287 -5.36 -6.14 7.76
C GLN A 287 -6.80 -6.53 8.18
N PRO A 288 -7.21 -6.41 9.46
CA PRO A 288 -8.60 -6.68 9.85
C PRO A 288 -9.63 -5.77 9.20
N SER A 289 -9.26 -4.52 8.88
CA SER A 289 -10.16 -3.52 8.29
C SER A 289 -10.42 -3.72 6.79
N MET A 290 -9.59 -4.49 6.09
CA MET A 290 -9.69 -4.67 4.64
C MET A 290 -11.08 -5.18 4.23
N PRO A 291 -11.77 -4.50 3.30
CA PRO A 291 -13.11 -4.90 2.86
C PRO A 291 -13.08 -6.11 1.92
N THR A 292 -14.19 -6.82 1.87
CA THR A 292 -14.46 -7.83 0.85
C THR A 292 -15.05 -7.21 -0.41
N ALA A 293 -15.02 -7.94 -1.53
CA ALA A 293 -15.66 -7.50 -2.78
C ALA A 293 -17.16 -7.21 -2.62
N ALA A 294 -17.86 -8.03 -1.82
CA ALA A 294 -19.28 -7.84 -1.53
C ALA A 294 -19.54 -6.55 -0.75
N GLU A 295 -18.73 -6.26 0.31
CA GLU A 295 -18.86 -5.01 1.07
C GLU A 295 -18.66 -3.77 0.20
N VAL A 296 -17.68 -3.81 -0.75
CA VAL A 296 -17.44 -2.71 -1.69
C VAL A 296 -18.61 -2.53 -2.65
N ALA A 297 -19.12 -3.62 -3.22
CA ALA A 297 -20.26 -3.57 -4.14
C ALA A 297 -21.52 -3.02 -3.46
N ASP A 298 -21.85 -3.50 -2.26
CA ASP A 298 -22.99 -3.03 -1.47
C ASP A 298 -22.84 -1.54 -1.08
N PHE A 299 -21.64 -1.12 -0.73
CA PHE A 299 -21.39 0.29 -0.39
C PHE A 299 -21.63 1.20 -1.60
N LEU A 300 -21.10 0.84 -2.77
CA LEU A 300 -21.28 1.59 -4.01
C LEU A 300 -22.77 1.62 -4.44
N GLY A 301 -23.51 0.51 -4.30
CA GLY A 301 -24.93 0.43 -4.62
C GLY A 301 -25.78 1.38 -3.78
N ARG A 302 -25.52 1.46 -2.47
CA ARG A 302 -26.23 2.40 -1.57
C ARG A 302 -25.98 3.86 -1.92
N GLN A 303 -24.75 4.21 -2.33
CA GLN A 303 -24.39 5.59 -2.71
C GLN A 303 -25.08 6.03 -4.02
N THR A 304 -25.31 5.12 -4.94
CA THR A 304 -26.01 5.42 -6.20
C THR A 304 -27.51 5.67 -5.96
N SER A 305 -28.12 4.91 -5.05
CA SER A 305 -29.55 5.05 -4.70
C SER A 305 -29.88 6.34 -3.94
N SER A 306 -28.91 6.94 -3.26
CA SER A 306 -29.09 8.22 -2.52
C SER A 306 -29.02 9.45 -3.44
N LEU A 307 -28.41 9.34 -4.62
CA LEU A 307 -28.30 10.44 -5.61
C LEU A 307 -29.54 10.49 -6.55
N SER A 308 -30.37 9.46 -6.54
CA SER A 308 -31.59 9.37 -7.40
C SER A 308 -32.88 9.75 -6.65
N ARG A 309 -32.77 10.25 -5.43
CA ARG A 309 -33.85 10.84 -4.62
C ARG A 309 -33.62 12.33 -4.43
#